data_ad7fea68cb7fd811de53298bccdfbde7
#
_entry.id   ad7fea68cb7fd811de53298bccdfbde7
#
_cell.length_a   1.000
_cell.length_b   1.000
_cell.length_c   1.000
_cell.angle_alpha   90.00
_cell.angle_beta   90.00
_cell.angle_gamma   90.00
#
_symmetry.space_group_name_H-M   'P 1'
#
loop_
_entity.id
_entity.type
_entity.pdbx_description
1 polymer ?
#
loop_
_entity_poly.entity_id
_entity_poly.type
_entity_poly.pdbx_seq_one_letter_code
_entity_poly.pdbx_strand_id
1 'polypeptide(L)'
;MIMSMRLKKLLVLSLSVSLALTDIFTAVGMRSVTAAVSKTKQVKGKNVKKVKVTVAQKKTIKAPKSEKKAVWSILSGKQNISVIKKGKGEIKIKAQKSGSVKLQAKQGKKKTIYNITVKKQAPKKSEVKQLRKFYKECFIKSSKEMGNDWYAEGDDFLHDKWIEWDDYGYIRGMSLEAKEILTEINLPRFKKIQYFGSVTGNNLKSIDLGNNPTLKYFFLDVGYGESAEEGNYPYLNKIDFSGCQNLEGVYINSVFNIKQIDLSNNRKIKTVNISHTPLDELKMPKTDCLKEFYMNWSRINELDLSNCTNIQKIGIIGCNPQSVTISLGNKTDKEISEFDIDVYSADVETSVRFVANREISEVPKVRYEYGYLGYIDGGLDFLRNFI
;
A
#
# COMPACT_ATOMS: atom_id res chain seq x y z
N MET A 1 22.56 16.41 -34.81
CA MET A 1 23.74 15.80 -34.16
C MET A 1 24.20 16.59 -32.91
N ILE A 2 23.35 17.40 -32.30
CA ILE A 2 23.65 18.20 -31.08
C ILE A 2 22.78 17.79 -29.87
N MET A 3 21.77 16.97 -30.07
CA MET A 3 20.86 16.50 -29.00
C MET A 3 21.39 15.35 -28.15
N SER A 4 22.42 14.63 -28.61
CA SER A 4 22.90 13.41 -27.91
C SER A 4 23.80 13.68 -26.68
N MET A 5 24.37 14.87 -26.55
CA MET A 5 25.29 15.18 -25.44
C MET A 5 24.57 15.67 -24.16
N ARG A 6 23.37 16.23 -24.28
CA ARG A 6 22.59 16.65 -23.09
C ARG A 6 21.89 15.48 -22.41
N LEU A 7 21.40 14.50 -23.18
CA LEU A 7 20.80 13.28 -22.60
C LEU A 7 21.82 12.43 -21.85
N LYS A 8 23.06 12.30 -22.36
CA LYS A 8 24.10 11.56 -21.65
C LYS A 8 24.55 12.21 -20.31
N LYS A 9 24.46 13.54 -20.22
CA LYS A 9 24.72 14.25 -18.96
C LYS A 9 23.58 14.09 -17.94
N LEU A 10 22.33 13.98 -18.37
CA LEU A 10 21.20 13.69 -17.47
C LEU A 10 21.24 12.25 -16.96
N LEU A 11 21.60 11.26 -17.80
CA LEU A 11 21.74 9.87 -17.35
C LEU A 11 22.88 9.68 -16.35
N VAL A 12 23.99 10.41 -16.50
CA VAL A 12 25.11 10.34 -15.55
C VAL A 12 24.76 11.05 -14.24
N LEU A 13 23.93 12.09 -14.26
CA LEU A 13 23.44 12.72 -13.02
C LEU A 13 22.42 11.83 -12.26
N SER A 14 21.57 11.08 -12.96
CA SER A 14 20.64 10.17 -12.30
C SER A 14 21.32 8.97 -11.65
N LEU A 15 22.36 8.43 -12.26
CA LEU A 15 23.18 7.36 -11.67
C LEU A 15 24.06 7.85 -10.50
N SER A 16 24.55 9.09 -10.55
CA SER A 16 25.36 9.65 -9.47
C SER A 16 24.53 10.04 -8.23
N VAL A 17 23.26 10.38 -8.41
CA VAL A 17 22.34 10.66 -7.31
C VAL A 17 21.90 9.36 -6.61
N SER A 18 21.69 8.26 -7.34
CA SER A 18 21.39 6.95 -6.74
C SER A 18 22.55 6.39 -5.92
N LEU A 19 23.80 6.63 -6.37
CA LEU A 19 25.00 6.23 -5.62
C LEU A 19 25.28 7.16 -4.42
N ALA A 20 24.95 8.45 -4.51
CA ALA A 20 25.11 9.39 -3.42
C ALA A 20 24.07 9.18 -2.29
N LEU A 21 22.88 8.68 -2.61
CA LEU A 21 21.87 8.35 -1.60
C LEU A 21 22.24 7.09 -0.80
N THR A 22 22.89 6.10 -1.42
CA THR A 22 23.42 4.94 -0.67
C THR A 22 24.55 5.35 0.30
N ASP A 23 25.37 6.32 -0.06
CA ASP A 23 26.45 6.81 0.81
C ASP A 23 25.93 7.76 1.91
N ILE A 24 24.83 8.47 1.70
CA ILE A 24 24.21 9.32 2.73
C ILE A 24 23.48 8.45 3.79
N PHE A 25 22.90 7.30 3.41
CA PHE A 25 22.32 6.36 4.37
C PHE A 25 23.39 5.64 5.22
N THR A 26 24.62 5.54 4.76
CA THR A 26 25.75 5.03 5.55
C THR A 26 26.42 6.11 6.39
N ALA A 27 26.34 7.40 6.04
CA ALA A 27 26.98 8.51 6.74
C ALA A 27 26.10 9.16 7.82
N VAL A 28 24.79 9.15 7.70
CA VAL A 28 23.88 9.44 8.82
C VAL A 28 23.74 8.14 9.60
N GLY A 29 24.65 7.97 10.56
CA GLY A 29 24.68 6.82 11.46
C GLY A 29 23.30 6.43 11.97
N MET A 30 22.55 5.69 11.20
CA MET A 30 21.76 4.62 11.77
C MET A 30 22.80 3.70 12.40
N ARG A 31 23.22 4.09 13.60
CA ARG A 31 23.59 3.09 14.58
C ARG A 31 22.46 2.08 14.46
N SER A 32 22.75 0.95 13.81
CA SER A 32 22.03 -0.25 14.12
C SER A 32 21.87 -0.15 15.62
N VAL A 33 20.65 0.04 16.08
CA VAL A 33 20.31 -0.38 17.41
C VAL A 33 20.39 -1.90 17.27
N THR A 34 21.62 -2.40 17.14
CA THR A 34 21.97 -3.62 17.78
C THR A 34 21.58 -3.29 19.21
N ALA A 35 20.29 -3.53 19.51
CA ALA A 35 19.85 -3.65 20.87
C ALA A 35 21.00 -4.43 21.46
N ALA A 36 21.73 -3.78 22.34
CA ALA A 36 22.70 -4.48 23.15
C ALA A 36 21.88 -5.63 23.66
N VAL A 37 22.07 -6.79 23.04
CA VAL A 37 21.66 -8.03 23.62
C VAL A 37 22.53 -8.06 24.84
N SER A 38 22.01 -7.40 25.89
CA SER A 38 22.53 -7.59 27.21
C SER A 38 22.56 -9.11 27.27
N LYS A 39 23.73 -9.68 27.38
CA LYS A 39 23.93 -11.08 27.74
C LYS A 39 23.22 -11.25 29.07
N THR A 40 21.88 -11.21 29.03
CA THR A 40 21.05 -11.73 30.08
C THR A 40 21.52 -13.15 30.17
N LYS A 41 22.34 -13.43 31.20
CA LYS A 41 22.70 -14.79 31.60
C LYS A 41 21.48 -15.65 31.34
N GLN A 42 21.55 -16.57 30.37
CA GLN A 42 20.54 -17.58 30.18
C GLN A 42 20.41 -18.27 31.54
N VAL A 43 19.44 -17.82 32.30
CA VAL A 43 18.98 -18.60 33.44
C VAL A 43 18.48 -19.87 32.78
N LYS A 44 19.29 -20.93 32.84
CA LYS A 44 18.89 -22.30 32.52
C LYS A 44 17.77 -22.67 33.49
N GLY A 45 16.58 -22.09 33.26
CA GLY A 45 15.41 -22.30 34.10
C GLY A 45 14.79 -23.61 33.72
N LYS A 46 14.89 -24.61 34.60
CA LYS A 46 14.23 -25.93 34.52
C LYS A 46 12.70 -25.88 34.30
N ASN A 47 12.05 -24.74 34.22
CA ASN A 47 10.58 -24.57 34.17
C ASN A 47 10.08 -23.71 33.03
N VAL A 48 10.61 -23.86 31.81
CA VAL A 48 10.07 -23.23 30.61
C VAL A 48 9.36 -24.26 29.75
N LYS A 49 8.09 -24.02 29.45
CA LYS A 49 7.26 -24.87 28.57
C LYS A 49 6.96 -24.13 27.25
N LYS A 50 7.08 -24.84 26.14
CA LYS A 50 6.71 -24.36 24.82
C LYS A 50 5.31 -24.85 24.48
N VAL A 51 4.44 -23.92 24.00
CA VAL A 51 3.07 -24.22 23.58
C VAL A 51 2.87 -23.64 22.18
N LYS A 52 2.31 -24.42 21.27
CA LYS A 52 1.91 -23.94 19.95
C LYS A 52 0.39 -23.91 19.87
N VAL A 53 -0.16 -22.84 19.34
CA VAL A 53 -1.58 -22.67 19.06
C VAL A 53 -1.72 -21.96 17.71
N THR A 54 -2.87 -22.11 17.07
CA THR A 54 -3.19 -21.42 15.83
C THR A 54 -4.23 -20.33 16.12
N VAL A 55 -4.22 -19.23 15.38
CA VAL A 55 -5.21 -18.16 15.52
C VAL A 55 -6.64 -18.72 15.51
N ALA A 56 -7.51 -18.13 16.31
CA ALA A 56 -8.87 -18.58 16.67
C ALA A 56 -8.95 -19.84 17.56
N GLN A 57 -7.87 -20.60 17.72
CA GLN A 57 -7.88 -21.79 18.59
C GLN A 57 -8.05 -21.41 20.06
N LYS A 58 -8.92 -22.15 20.75
CA LYS A 58 -9.03 -22.12 22.22
C LYS A 58 -8.12 -23.17 22.82
N LYS A 59 -7.35 -22.82 23.85
CA LYS A 59 -6.41 -23.73 24.52
C LYS A 59 -6.49 -23.54 26.03
N THR A 60 -6.64 -24.66 26.74
CA THR A 60 -6.46 -24.69 28.20
C THR A 60 -5.03 -25.10 28.52
N ILE A 61 -4.34 -24.30 29.33
CA ILE A 61 -2.98 -24.51 29.78
C ILE A 61 -3.04 -24.79 31.28
N LYS A 62 -2.49 -25.89 31.70
CA LYS A 62 -2.46 -26.33 33.10
C LYS A 62 -1.07 -26.14 33.69
N ALA A 63 -1.00 -25.63 34.90
CA ALA A 63 0.21 -25.55 35.68
C ALA A 63 0.69 -26.98 36.04
N PRO A 64 1.99 -27.15 36.38
CA PRO A 64 2.51 -28.45 36.89
C PRO A 64 1.72 -28.92 38.09
N LYS A 65 1.71 -30.25 38.31
CA LYS A 65 1.07 -30.86 39.48
C LYS A 65 1.53 -30.23 40.81
N SER A 66 2.79 -29.79 40.87
CA SER A 66 3.37 -29.12 42.05
C SER A 66 2.91 -27.66 42.22
N GLU A 67 2.16 -27.12 41.26
CA GLU A 67 1.67 -25.73 41.20
C GLU A 67 0.14 -25.66 40.95
N LYS A 68 -0.62 -26.63 41.49
CA LYS A 68 -2.09 -26.75 41.28
C LYS A 68 -2.89 -25.49 41.67
N LYS A 69 -2.35 -24.67 42.55
CA LYS A 69 -2.98 -23.40 43.00
C LYS A 69 -2.30 -22.17 42.38
N ALA A 70 -1.52 -22.34 41.29
CA ALA A 70 -0.81 -21.23 40.65
C ALA A 70 -1.74 -20.12 40.17
N VAL A 71 -1.28 -18.88 40.38
CA VAL A 71 -1.87 -17.70 39.83
C VAL A 71 -1.18 -17.37 38.49
N TRP A 72 -1.97 -17.01 37.50
CA TRP A 72 -1.49 -16.74 36.13
C TRP A 72 -1.30 -15.26 35.88
N SER A 73 -0.24 -14.91 35.15
CA SER A 73 0.02 -13.58 34.63
C SER A 73 0.49 -13.65 33.18
N ILE A 74 0.14 -12.63 32.40
CA ILE A 74 0.67 -12.42 31.05
C ILE A 74 1.88 -11.51 31.18
N LEU A 75 3.06 -11.99 30.79
CA LEU A 75 4.30 -11.23 30.86
C LEU A 75 4.54 -10.42 29.60
N SER A 76 4.13 -10.95 28.42
CA SER A 76 4.22 -10.26 27.14
C SER A 76 3.25 -10.84 26.12
N GLY A 77 2.98 -10.11 25.03
CA GLY A 77 2.13 -10.57 23.92
C GLY A 77 0.63 -10.60 24.23
N LYS A 78 0.15 -9.75 25.15
CA LYS A 78 -1.27 -9.66 25.54
C LYS A 78 -2.21 -9.47 24.36
N GLN A 79 -1.78 -8.71 23.34
CA GLN A 79 -2.54 -8.45 22.11
C GLN A 79 -2.79 -9.70 21.25
N ASN A 80 -1.98 -10.76 21.43
CA ASN A 80 -2.06 -11.98 20.61
C ASN A 80 -3.05 -13.01 21.15
N ILE A 81 -3.54 -12.83 22.37
CA ILE A 81 -4.51 -13.73 23.02
C ILE A 81 -5.58 -12.98 23.78
N SER A 82 -6.75 -13.58 23.92
CA SER A 82 -7.73 -13.21 24.95
C SER A 82 -7.83 -14.33 26.01
N VAL A 83 -7.99 -13.93 27.25
CA VAL A 83 -8.23 -14.86 28.36
C VAL A 83 -9.72 -15.13 28.46
N ILE A 84 -10.12 -16.40 28.25
CA ILE A 84 -11.52 -16.85 28.38
C ILE A 84 -11.86 -17.14 29.83
N LYS A 85 -10.95 -17.86 30.52
CA LYS A 85 -11.12 -18.23 31.92
C LYS A 85 -9.76 -18.26 32.61
N LYS A 86 -9.70 -17.73 33.81
CA LYS A 86 -8.53 -17.72 34.66
C LYS A 86 -8.88 -18.34 35.98
N GLY A 87 -8.34 -19.52 36.24
CA GLY A 87 -8.57 -20.28 37.44
C GLY A 87 -7.26 -20.60 38.21
N LYS A 88 -7.40 -21.18 39.38
CA LYS A 88 -6.26 -21.68 40.14
C LYS A 88 -5.67 -22.91 39.40
N GLY A 89 -4.37 -22.81 39.03
CA GLY A 89 -3.67 -23.91 38.35
C GLY A 89 -4.01 -24.09 36.85
N GLU A 90 -4.97 -23.35 36.29
CA GLU A 90 -5.25 -23.40 34.85
C GLU A 90 -5.65 -22.05 34.28
N ILE A 91 -5.36 -21.85 33.00
CA ILE A 91 -5.80 -20.68 32.19
C ILE A 91 -6.32 -21.18 30.85
N LYS A 92 -7.49 -20.66 30.45
CA LYS A 92 -8.05 -20.90 29.10
C LYS A 92 -7.93 -19.63 28.29
N ILE A 93 -7.24 -19.74 27.17
CA ILE A 93 -6.99 -18.64 26.23
C ILE A 93 -7.64 -18.93 24.86
N LYS A 94 -7.90 -17.86 24.11
CA LYS A 94 -8.19 -17.89 22.66
C LYS A 94 -7.09 -17.11 21.96
N ALA A 95 -6.43 -17.72 21.00
CA ALA A 95 -5.46 -17.06 20.13
C ALA A 95 -6.17 -16.09 19.20
N GLN A 96 -5.71 -14.84 19.11
CA GLN A 96 -6.35 -13.75 18.33
C GLN A 96 -5.49 -13.30 17.17
N LYS A 97 -4.19 -13.15 17.39
CA LYS A 97 -3.21 -12.67 16.39
C LYS A 97 -1.95 -13.49 16.46
N SER A 98 -1.30 -13.72 15.32
CA SER A 98 -0.01 -14.43 15.26
C SER A 98 1.07 -13.68 16.04
N GLY A 99 2.02 -14.43 16.56
CA GLY A 99 3.12 -13.88 17.37
C GLY A 99 3.45 -14.70 18.60
N SER A 100 4.22 -14.10 19.50
CA SER A 100 4.71 -14.75 20.71
C SER A 100 4.01 -14.22 21.96
N VAL A 101 3.73 -15.11 22.91
CA VAL A 101 3.13 -14.78 24.21
C VAL A 101 3.93 -15.46 25.30
N LYS A 102 4.20 -14.76 26.39
CA LYS A 102 4.77 -15.34 27.60
C LYS A 102 3.73 -15.28 28.72
N LEU A 103 3.37 -16.46 29.24
CA LEU A 103 2.57 -16.59 30.45
C LEU A 103 3.43 -17.10 31.60
N GLN A 104 3.06 -16.70 32.80
CA GLN A 104 3.65 -17.22 34.03
C GLN A 104 2.56 -17.83 34.90
N ALA A 105 2.81 -19.05 35.36
CA ALA A 105 2.11 -19.64 36.49
C ALA A 105 3.03 -19.51 37.75
N LYS A 106 2.51 -18.94 38.85
CA LYS A 106 3.27 -18.74 40.10
C LYS A 106 2.49 -19.26 41.30
N GLN A 107 3.16 -20.07 42.12
CA GLN A 107 2.66 -20.53 43.42
C GLN A 107 3.78 -20.46 44.46
N GLY A 108 3.70 -19.49 45.37
CA GLY A 108 4.79 -19.19 46.31
C GLY A 108 6.09 -18.83 45.58
N LYS A 109 7.17 -19.52 45.88
CA LYS A 109 8.48 -19.36 45.24
C LYS A 109 8.61 -20.07 43.88
N LYS A 110 7.67 -21.02 43.57
CA LYS A 110 7.69 -21.78 42.29
C LYS A 110 7.12 -20.95 41.19
N LYS A 111 7.79 -21.00 40.02
CA LYS A 111 7.39 -20.27 38.81
C LYS A 111 7.60 -21.14 37.57
N THR A 112 6.59 -21.25 36.73
CA THR A 112 6.68 -21.90 35.42
C THR A 112 6.33 -20.89 34.33
N ILE A 113 7.20 -20.76 33.33
CA ILE A 113 7.00 -19.87 32.17
C ILE A 113 6.49 -20.71 31.00
N TYR A 114 5.49 -20.20 30.33
CA TYR A 114 4.95 -20.76 29.08
C TYR A 114 5.23 -19.82 27.94
N ASN A 115 6.11 -20.24 27.02
CA ASN A 115 6.35 -19.55 25.76
C ASN A 115 5.35 -20.11 24.75
N ILE A 116 4.37 -19.30 24.38
CA ILE A 116 3.32 -19.66 23.44
C ILE A 116 3.65 -19.05 22.08
N THR A 117 3.71 -19.88 21.05
CA THR A 117 3.77 -19.42 19.66
C THR A 117 2.38 -19.53 19.06
N VAL A 118 1.81 -18.39 18.68
CA VAL A 118 0.56 -18.31 17.93
C VAL A 118 0.89 -18.28 16.45
N LYS A 119 0.47 -19.28 15.70
CA LYS A 119 0.67 -19.38 14.24
C LYS A 119 -0.55 -18.84 13.49
N LYS A 120 -0.34 -18.29 12.29
CA LYS A 120 -1.41 -18.01 11.34
C LYS A 120 -2.19 -19.29 11.00
N GLN A 121 -3.44 -19.16 10.60
CA GLN A 121 -4.18 -20.26 9.96
C GLN A 121 -3.58 -20.53 8.57
N ALA A 122 -3.76 -21.75 8.09
CA ALA A 122 -3.48 -22.06 6.69
C ALA A 122 -4.39 -21.25 5.75
N PRO A 123 -3.95 -20.96 4.52
CA PRO A 123 -4.76 -20.32 3.49
C PRO A 123 -6.14 -20.95 3.35
N LYS A 124 -7.19 -20.16 3.21
CA LYS A 124 -8.54 -20.67 3.00
C LYS A 124 -8.66 -21.29 1.62
N LYS A 125 -9.25 -22.49 1.55
CA LYS A 125 -9.45 -23.19 0.27
C LYS A 125 -10.17 -22.33 -0.79
N SER A 126 -11.13 -21.50 -0.37
CA SER A 126 -11.84 -20.57 -1.26
C SER A 126 -10.92 -19.51 -1.85
N GLU A 127 -10.05 -18.90 -1.02
CA GLU A 127 -9.08 -17.91 -1.47
C GLU A 127 -8.04 -18.55 -2.41
N VAL A 128 -7.52 -19.72 -2.04
CA VAL A 128 -6.59 -20.48 -2.89
C VAL A 128 -7.20 -20.81 -4.24
N LYS A 129 -8.49 -21.21 -4.29
CA LYS A 129 -9.19 -21.46 -5.56
C LYS A 129 -9.27 -20.21 -6.44
N GLN A 130 -9.61 -19.06 -5.85
CA GLN A 130 -9.68 -17.79 -6.58
C GLN A 130 -8.29 -17.34 -7.05
N LEU A 131 -7.28 -17.51 -6.21
CA LEU A 131 -5.91 -17.15 -6.54
C LEU A 131 -5.35 -18.01 -7.69
N ARG A 132 -5.63 -19.33 -7.70
CA ARG A 132 -5.25 -20.20 -8.82
C ARG A 132 -5.91 -19.77 -10.13
N LYS A 133 -7.20 -19.40 -10.07
CA LYS A 133 -7.90 -18.88 -11.23
C LYS A 133 -7.22 -17.60 -11.74
N PHE A 134 -6.96 -16.65 -10.84
CA PHE A 134 -6.27 -15.41 -11.15
C PHE A 134 -4.89 -15.65 -11.78
N TYR A 135 -4.08 -16.51 -11.17
CA TYR A 135 -2.76 -16.85 -11.68
C TYR A 135 -2.83 -17.44 -13.11
N LYS A 136 -3.75 -18.37 -13.33
CA LYS A 136 -3.94 -18.98 -14.65
C LYS A 136 -4.39 -17.96 -15.71
N GLU A 137 -5.36 -17.12 -15.37
CA GLU A 137 -5.95 -16.17 -16.31
C GLU A 137 -5.06 -14.97 -16.59
N CYS A 138 -4.28 -14.51 -15.61
CA CYS A 138 -3.41 -13.34 -15.79
C CYS A 138 -1.99 -13.73 -16.19
N PHE A 139 -1.33 -14.61 -15.45
CA PHE A 139 0.08 -14.91 -15.67
C PHE A 139 0.32 -15.95 -16.77
N ILE A 140 -0.32 -17.14 -16.66
CA ILE A 140 -0.09 -18.22 -17.63
C ILE A 140 -0.62 -17.82 -19.00
N LYS A 141 -1.81 -17.20 -19.07
CA LYS A 141 -2.38 -16.74 -20.33
C LYS A 141 -1.49 -15.69 -20.99
N SER A 142 -1.10 -14.64 -20.25
CA SER A 142 -0.26 -13.57 -20.78
C SER A 142 1.12 -14.08 -21.24
N SER A 143 1.73 -14.99 -20.48
CA SER A 143 3.01 -15.63 -20.86
C SER A 143 2.89 -16.36 -22.20
N LYS A 144 1.81 -17.15 -22.40
CA LYS A 144 1.56 -17.86 -23.66
C LYS A 144 1.29 -16.92 -24.83
N GLU A 145 0.52 -15.84 -24.61
CA GLU A 145 0.27 -14.82 -25.64
C GLU A 145 1.56 -14.13 -26.11
N MET A 146 2.56 -14.04 -25.24
CA MET A 146 3.87 -13.50 -25.56
C MET A 146 4.86 -14.54 -26.08
N GLY A 147 4.42 -15.81 -26.30
CA GLY A 147 5.27 -16.89 -26.78
C GLY A 147 6.30 -17.40 -25.76
N ASN A 148 6.02 -17.23 -24.47
CA ASN A 148 6.89 -17.62 -23.36
C ASN A 148 6.24 -18.65 -22.46
N ASP A 149 7.04 -19.53 -21.83
CA ASP A 149 6.63 -20.50 -20.81
C ASP A 149 7.19 -20.14 -19.42
N TRP A 150 7.26 -18.85 -19.11
CA TRP A 150 7.88 -18.37 -17.86
C TRP A 150 7.10 -18.75 -16.60
N TYR A 151 5.79 -19.01 -16.75
CA TYR A 151 4.95 -19.42 -15.62
C TYR A 151 4.42 -20.84 -15.83
N ALA A 152 4.90 -21.73 -14.98
CA ALA A 152 4.47 -23.13 -14.98
C ALA A 152 3.15 -23.32 -14.22
N GLU A 153 2.43 -24.37 -14.58
CA GLU A 153 1.30 -24.85 -13.77
C GLU A 153 1.85 -25.43 -12.46
N GLY A 154 1.33 -24.97 -11.33
CA GLY A 154 1.73 -25.43 -9.99
C GLY A 154 1.16 -24.53 -8.90
N ASP A 155 1.54 -24.80 -7.67
CA ASP A 155 1.09 -24.06 -6.48
C ASP A 155 2.23 -23.25 -5.80
N ASP A 156 3.41 -23.19 -6.39
CA ASP A 156 4.58 -22.52 -5.80
C ASP A 156 4.33 -21.03 -5.59
N PHE A 157 3.53 -20.41 -6.48
CA PHE A 157 3.11 -19.01 -6.36
C PHE A 157 2.34 -18.70 -5.06
N LEU A 158 1.74 -19.69 -4.37
CA LEU A 158 1.03 -19.48 -3.10
C LEU A 158 1.95 -19.02 -1.96
N HIS A 159 3.25 -19.23 -2.13
CA HIS A 159 4.28 -18.85 -1.17
C HIS A 159 5.07 -17.61 -1.58
N ASP A 160 4.72 -17.03 -2.73
CA ASP A 160 5.39 -15.84 -3.24
C ASP A 160 5.18 -14.63 -2.35
N LYS A 161 6.18 -13.76 -2.31
CA LYS A 161 6.18 -12.54 -1.48
C LYS A 161 5.13 -11.51 -1.90
N TRP A 162 4.60 -11.63 -3.13
CA TRP A 162 3.59 -10.70 -3.65
C TRP A 162 2.18 -10.94 -3.08
N ILE A 163 1.97 -12.03 -2.29
CA ILE A 163 0.69 -12.32 -1.63
C ILE A 163 0.84 -12.17 -0.12
N GLU A 164 0.02 -11.34 0.47
CA GLU A 164 -0.08 -11.25 1.92
C GLU A 164 -1.34 -11.94 2.44
N TRP A 165 -1.14 -12.93 3.31
CA TRP A 165 -2.20 -13.64 4.01
C TRP A 165 -2.43 -13.06 5.40
N ASP A 166 -3.68 -12.80 5.75
CA ASP A 166 -4.03 -12.42 7.12
C ASP A 166 -3.85 -13.60 8.10
N ASP A 167 -4.01 -13.34 9.39
CA ASP A 167 -3.88 -14.34 10.43
C ASP A 167 -4.91 -15.47 10.36
N TYR A 168 -6.00 -15.27 9.63
CA TYR A 168 -7.11 -16.21 9.45
C TYR A 168 -7.05 -16.96 8.11
N GLY A 169 -6.01 -16.74 7.32
CA GLY A 169 -5.79 -17.38 6.03
C GLY A 169 -6.61 -16.81 4.87
N TYR A 170 -7.05 -15.55 4.96
CA TYR A 170 -7.61 -14.79 3.85
C TYR A 170 -6.53 -13.94 3.20
N ILE A 171 -6.64 -13.67 1.91
CA ILE A 171 -5.80 -12.71 1.22
C ILE A 171 -6.13 -11.30 1.75
N ARG A 172 -5.12 -10.64 2.30
CA ARG A 172 -5.19 -9.26 2.75
C ARG A 172 -4.72 -8.30 1.67
N GLY A 173 -3.72 -8.69 0.90
CA GLY A 173 -3.16 -7.86 -0.14
C GLY A 173 -2.37 -8.63 -1.17
N MET A 174 -2.19 -7.99 -2.31
CA MET A 174 -1.39 -8.47 -3.41
C MET A 174 -0.59 -7.33 -4.02
N SER A 175 0.67 -7.59 -4.36
CA SER A 175 1.52 -6.68 -5.12
C SER A 175 2.20 -7.44 -6.25
N LEU A 176 1.78 -7.14 -7.47
CA LEU A 176 2.29 -7.81 -8.65
C LEU A 176 3.51 -7.06 -9.16
N GLU A 177 4.66 -7.70 -9.08
CA GLU A 177 5.91 -7.23 -9.69
C GLU A 177 6.17 -8.01 -10.99
N ALA A 178 5.18 -8.03 -11.87
CA ALA A 178 5.28 -8.77 -13.12
C ALA A 178 5.81 -7.85 -14.22
N LYS A 179 7.07 -7.94 -14.44
CA LYS A 179 7.73 -7.23 -15.53
C LYS A 179 7.15 -7.68 -16.87
N GLU A 180 6.62 -6.74 -17.66
CA GLU A 180 6.34 -6.83 -19.11
C GLU A 180 5.43 -7.96 -19.61
N ILE A 181 4.91 -8.83 -18.73
CA ILE A 181 4.20 -10.06 -19.13
C ILE A 181 2.70 -9.88 -19.10
N LEU A 182 2.18 -9.10 -18.13
CA LEU A 182 0.73 -9.00 -17.94
C LEU A 182 0.09 -8.16 -19.03
N THR A 183 -0.87 -8.76 -19.73
CA THR A 183 -1.70 -8.08 -20.74
C THR A 183 -3.05 -7.64 -20.16
N GLU A 184 -3.58 -8.38 -19.20
CA GLU A 184 -4.84 -8.08 -18.51
C GLU A 184 -4.77 -8.46 -17.05
N ILE A 185 -5.40 -7.67 -16.19
CA ILE A 185 -5.59 -7.97 -14.79
C ILE A 185 -7.08 -8.03 -14.49
N ASN A 186 -7.60 -9.24 -14.19
CA ASN A 186 -8.96 -9.47 -13.78
C ASN A 186 -8.98 -9.97 -12.34
N LEU A 187 -9.10 -9.04 -11.38
CA LEU A 187 -8.99 -9.36 -9.96
C LEU A 187 -10.25 -10.08 -9.47
N PRO A 188 -10.17 -11.36 -9.06
CA PRO A 188 -11.33 -12.07 -8.54
C PRO A 188 -11.76 -11.49 -7.19
N ARG A 189 -13.00 -11.75 -6.79
CA ARG A 189 -13.49 -11.34 -5.49
C ARG A 189 -12.80 -12.11 -4.38
N PHE A 190 -11.97 -11.41 -3.61
CA PHE A 190 -11.40 -11.89 -2.36
C PHE A 190 -12.19 -11.36 -1.16
N LYS A 191 -12.33 -12.20 -0.13
CA LYS A 191 -13.22 -11.87 0.99
C LYS A 191 -12.72 -10.70 1.84
N LYS A 192 -11.39 -10.49 1.91
CA LYS A 192 -10.78 -9.52 2.84
C LYS A 192 -9.60 -8.76 2.24
N ILE A 193 -9.50 -8.70 0.94
CA ILE A 193 -8.45 -7.91 0.29
C ILE A 193 -8.61 -6.45 0.68
N GLN A 194 -7.51 -5.82 1.10
CA GLN A 194 -7.46 -4.42 1.51
C GLN A 194 -6.58 -3.59 0.59
N TYR A 195 -5.58 -4.19 -0.04
CA TYR A 195 -4.73 -3.50 -0.99
C TYR A 195 -4.39 -4.38 -2.19
N PHE A 196 -4.28 -3.72 -3.32
CA PHE A 196 -3.83 -4.30 -4.57
C PHE A 196 -2.87 -3.32 -5.23
N GLY A 197 -1.69 -3.79 -5.59
CA GLY A 197 -0.71 -3.03 -6.31
C GLY A 197 -0.15 -3.80 -7.49
N SER A 198 0.24 -3.09 -8.52
CA SER A 198 0.94 -3.66 -9.66
C SER A 198 2.03 -2.70 -10.12
N VAL A 199 3.22 -3.24 -10.30
CA VAL A 199 4.31 -2.63 -11.04
C VAL A 199 4.51 -3.49 -12.28
N THR A 200 4.09 -3.00 -13.42
CA THR A 200 4.07 -3.78 -14.66
C THR A 200 4.79 -3.05 -15.77
N GLY A 201 5.30 -3.80 -16.74
CA GLY A 201 5.81 -3.24 -17.97
C GLY A 201 4.71 -2.81 -18.96
N ASN A 202 5.11 -2.49 -20.17
CA ASN A 202 4.32 -1.76 -21.16
C ASN A 202 3.16 -2.55 -21.83
N ASN A 203 2.89 -3.80 -21.46
CA ASN A 203 1.94 -4.66 -22.18
C ASN A 203 0.52 -4.69 -21.60
N LEU A 204 0.30 -4.03 -20.45
CA LEU A 204 -1.00 -4.05 -19.79
C LEU A 204 -2.05 -3.25 -20.57
N LYS A 205 -3.16 -3.91 -20.91
CA LYS A 205 -4.28 -3.33 -21.69
C LYS A 205 -5.47 -2.93 -20.82
N SER A 206 -5.76 -3.73 -19.80
CA SER A 206 -6.91 -3.49 -18.93
C SER A 206 -6.67 -3.97 -17.50
N ILE A 207 -7.33 -3.27 -16.55
CA ILE A 207 -7.44 -3.67 -15.15
C ILE A 207 -8.92 -3.67 -14.77
N ASP A 208 -9.45 -4.84 -14.44
CA ASP A 208 -10.74 -5.01 -13.79
C ASP A 208 -10.49 -5.40 -12.32
N LEU A 209 -10.82 -4.50 -11.41
CA LEU A 209 -10.71 -4.73 -9.96
C LEU A 209 -11.86 -5.57 -9.41
N GLY A 210 -12.85 -5.89 -10.24
CA GLY A 210 -14.01 -6.68 -9.87
C GLY A 210 -14.82 -6.06 -8.72
N ASN A 211 -15.68 -6.88 -8.12
CA ASN A 211 -16.44 -6.46 -6.95
C ASN A 211 -15.66 -6.79 -5.67
N ASN A 212 -14.70 -5.94 -5.32
CA ASN A 212 -13.87 -6.04 -4.13
C ASN A 212 -14.15 -4.89 -3.12
N PRO A 213 -15.33 -4.88 -2.45
CA PRO A 213 -15.74 -3.77 -1.58
C PRO A 213 -14.88 -3.61 -0.33
N THR A 214 -13.98 -4.54 -0.02
CA THR A 214 -13.03 -4.43 1.09
C THR A 214 -11.70 -3.79 0.70
N LEU A 215 -11.49 -3.55 -0.61
CA LEU A 215 -10.28 -2.89 -1.13
C LEU A 215 -10.25 -1.44 -0.64
N LYS A 216 -9.10 -1.06 -0.06
CA LYS A 216 -8.87 0.27 0.51
C LYS A 216 -7.81 1.04 -0.26
N TYR A 217 -6.80 0.35 -0.78
CA TYR A 217 -5.67 0.98 -1.46
C TYR A 217 -5.40 0.31 -2.79
N PHE A 218 -5.27 1.13 -3.80
CA PHE A 218 -4.88 0.74 -5.14
C PHE A 218 -3.60 1.47 -5.51
N PHE A 219 -2.62 0.73 -5.99
CA PHE A 219 -1.36 1.25 -6.49
C PHE A 219 -1.09 0.67 -7.88
N LEU A 220 -0.76 1.54 -8.84
CA LEU A 220 -0.34 1.15 -10.18
C LEU A 220 0.84 2.00 -10.60
N ASP A 221 1.94 1.36 -10.95
CA ASP A 221 3.04 1.98 -11.66
C ASP A 221 3.36 1.12 -12.88
N VAL A 222 3.17 1.69 -14.06
CA VAL A 222 3.44 0.95 -15.31
C VAL A 222 4.89 1.10 -15.74
N GLY A 223 5.59 2.08 -15.17
CA GLY A 223 7.00 2.34 -15.43
C GLY A 223 7.28 2.90 -16.84
N TYR A 224 8.46 3.45 -17.00
CA TYR A 224 9.06 3.66 -18.32
C TYR A 224 9.81 2.39 -18.63
N GLY A 225 9.28 1.47 -19.46
CA GLY A 225 10.05 0.33 -19.93
C GLY A 225 11.33 0.80 -20.63
N GLU A 226 12.43 0.08 -20.48
CA GLU A 226 13.69 0.36 -21.19
C GLU A 226 13.51 0.37 -22.72
N SER A 227 12.39 -0.17 -23.20
CA SER A 227 11.98 -0.22 -24.61
C SER A 227 10.96 0.85 -24.99
N ALA A 228 10.86 1.95 -24.26
CA ALA A 228 10.11 3.13 -24.72
C ALA A 228 10.85 3.81 -25.90
N GLU A 229 11.13 3.03 -26.95
CA GLU A 229 11.33 3.56 -28.29
C GLU A 229 10.04 4.33 -28.64
N GLU A 230 10.22 5.50 -29.21
CA GLU A 230 9.16 6.45 -29.53
C GLU A 230 7.90 5.73 -30.07
N GLY A 231 6.82 5.73 -29.29
CA GLY A 231 5.49 5.25 -29.69
C GLY A 231 4.99 3.97 -29.04
N ASN A 232 5.78 3.25 -28.24
CA ASN A 232 5.35 1.99 -27.60
C ASN A 232 4.95 2.20 -26.13
N TYR A 233 3.94 3.06 -25.91
CA TYR A 233 3.40 3.30 -24.57
C TYR A 233 2.43 2.18 -24.14
N PRO A 234 2.29 1.95 -22.81
CA PRO A 234 1.34 0.97 -22.29
C PRO A 234 -0.08 1.21 -22.81
N TYR A 235 -0.71 0.14 -23.27
CA TYR A 235 -2.04 0.18 -23.89
C TYR A 235 -3.19 0.30 -22.89
N LEU A 236 -2.88 0.44 -21.59
CA LEU A 236 -3.91 0.55 -20.56
C LEU A 236 -4.79 1.77 -20.78
N ASN A 237 -6.06 1.52 -21.08
CA ASN A 237 -7.02 2.56 -21.43
C ASN A 237 -8.18 2.67 -20.42
N LYS A 238 -8.32 1.70 -19.50
CA LYS A 238 -9.41 1.70 -18.52
C LYS A 238 -9.01 1.02 -17.21
N ILE A 239 -9.42 1.65 -16.12
CA ILE A 239 -9.43 1.06 -14.77
C ILE A 239 -10.83 1.27 -14.20
N ASP A 240 -11.48 0.19 -13.73
CA ASP A 240 -12.81 0.27 -13.13
C ASP A 240 -12.74 0.18 -11.61
N PHE A 241 -13.11 1.27 -10.95
CA PHE A 241 -13.13 1.39 -9.47
C PHE A 241 -14.54 1.23 -8.87
N SER A 242 -15.57 1.05 -9.69
CA SER A 242 -16.99 1.06 -9.25
C SER A 242 -17.32 0.00 -8.21
N GLY A 243 -16.66 -1.17 -8.28
CA GLY A 243 -16.82 -2.27 -7.32
C GLY A 243 -16.04 -2.10 -6.00
N CYS A 244 -15.25 -1.03 -5.84
CA CYS A 244 -14.33 -0.82 -4.73
C CYS A 244 -14.80 0.31 -3.79
N GLN A 245 -16.00 0.19 -3.22
CA GLN A 245 -16.70 1.26 -2.47
C GLN A 245 -16.00 1.72 -1.19
N ASN A 246 -15.06 0.95 -0.64
CA ASN A 246 -14.29 1.33 0.54
C ASN A 246 -12.87 1.81 0.20
N LEU A 247 -12.63 2.21 -1.03
CA LEU A 247 -11.35 2.74 -1.47
C LEU A 247 -11.01 4.01 -0.69
N GLU A 248 -9.83 4.03 -0.07
CA GLU A 248 -9.31 5.12 0.76
C GLU A 248 -8.12 5.83 0.08
N GLY A 249 -7.36 5.12 -0.77
CA GLY A 249 -6.22 5.67 -1.50
C GLY A 249 -6.09 5.12 -2.91
N VAL A 250 -5.80 6.01 -3.87
CA VAL A 250 -5.50 5.69 -5.27
C VAL A 250 -4.18 6.34 -5.64
N TYR A 251 -3.26 5.52 -6.17
CA TYR A 251 -1.94 5.92 -6.63
C TYR A 251 -1.71 5.35 -8.02
N ILE A 252 -1.59 6.21 -9.03
CA ILE A 252 -1.42 5.84 -10.42
C ILE A 252 -0.23 6.61 -10.98
N ASN A 253 0.73 5.90 -11.53
CA ASN A 253 1.92 6.49 -12.11
C ASN A 253 2.21 5.91 -13.51
N SER A 254 2.68 6.76 -14.42
CA SER A 254 3.20 6.40 -15.74
C SER A 254 2.20 5.64 -16.64
N VAL A 255 0.92 6.04 -16.62
CA VAL A 255 -0.13 5.43 -17.46
C VAL A 255 -0.53 6.39 -18.58
N PHE A 256 0.07 6.25 -19.76
CA PHE A 256 0.00 7.26 -20.82
C PHE A 256 -1.27 7.24 -21.68
N ASN A 257 -1.95 6.10 -21.79
CA ASN A 257 -3.12 5.96 -22.69
C ASN A 257 -4.47 6.06 -22.00
N ILE A 258 -4.50 6.13 -20.67
CA ILE A 258 -5.76 6.35 -19.96
C ILE A 258 -6.16 7.82 -20.07
N LYS A 259 -7.41 8.06 -20.52
CA LYS A 259 -7.94 9.40 -20.73
C LYS A 259 -8.88 9.86 -19.63
N GLN A 260 -9.50 8.90 -18.95
CA GLN A 260 -10.50 9.18 -17.94
C GLN A 260 -10.35 8.24 -16.75
N ILE A 261 -10.48 8.82 -15.55
CA ILE A 261 -10.62 8.04 -14.29
C ILE A 261 -11.91 8.51 -13.62
N ASP A 262 -12.75 7.52 -13.24
CA ASP A 262 -14.01 7.77 -12.52
C ASP A 262 -13.93 7.23 -11.09
N LEU A 263 -13.85 8.14 -10.13
CA LEU A 263 -13.87 7.87 -8.69
C LEU A 263 -15.20 8.27 -8.03
N SER A 264 -16.23 8.63 -8.81
CA SER A 264 -17.51 9.18 -8.31
C SER A 264 -18.21 8.29 -7.27
N ASN A 265 -17.98 6.97 -7.34
CA ASN A 265 -18.54 5.99 -6.40
C ASN A 265 -17.68 5.73 -5.16
N ASN A 266 -16.45 6.28 -5.07
CA ASN A 266 -15.47 5.97 -4.04
C ASN A 266 -15.50 7.00 -2.90
N ARG A 267 -16.63 7.12 -2.20
CA ARG A 267 -16.90 8.18 -1.21
C ARG A 267 -16.02 8.15 0.05
N LYS A 268 -15.20 7.13 0.25
CA LYS A 268 -14.27 7.03 1.38
C LYS A 268 -12.84 7.42 1.03
N ILE A 269 -12.62 7.92 -0.19
CA ILE A 269 -11.29 8.28 -0.65
C ILE A 269 -10.72 9.41 0.21
N LYS A 270 -9.45 9.22 0.62
CA LYS A 270 -8.70 10.14 1.48
C LYS A 270 -7.54 10.77 0.75
N THR A 271 -6.92 10.00 -0.14
CA THR A 271 -5.76 10.43 -0.91
C THR A 271 -5.89 9.98 -2.36
N VAL A 272 -5.64 10.91 -3.26
CA VAL A 272 -5.51 10.64 -4.70
C VAL A 272 -4.17 11.17 -5.16
N ASN A 273 -3.38 10.31 -5.79
CA ASN A 273 -2.12 10.68 -6.43
C ASN A 273 -2.08 10.10 -7.84
N ILE A 274 -2.04 10.96 -8.83
CA ILE A 274 -2.01 10.60 -10.24
C ILE A 274 -0.83 11.33 -10.88
N SER A 275 0.20 10.60 -11.26
CA SER A 275 1.44 11.15 -11.79
C SER A 275 1.75 10.58 -13.17
N HIS A 276 2.34 11.39 -14.05
CA HIS A 276 2.74 10.98 -15.41
C HIS A 276 1.62 10.24 -16.15
N THR A 277 0.39 10.72 -15.95
CA THR A 277 -0.82 10.12 -16.52
C THR A 277 -1.62 11.24 -17.20
N PRO A 278 -1.55 11.37 -18.53
CA PRO A 278 -2.13 12.50 -19.28
C PRO A 278 -3.66 12.35 -19.40
N LEU A 279 -4.35 12.45 -18.26
CA LEU A 279 -5.81 12.43 -18.20
C LEU A 279 -6.41 13.66 -18.86
N ASP A 280 -7.52 13.43 -19.55
CA ASP A 280 -8.39 14.50 -20.07
C ASP A 280 -9.56 14.75 -19.08
N GLU A 281 -9.95 13.74 -18.27
CA GLU A 281 -11.05 13.86 -17.30
C GLU A 281 -10.79 13.05 -16.02
N LEU A 282 -11.10 13.65 -14.86
CA LEU A 282 -11.13 12.97 -13.56
C LEU A 282 -12.43 13.30 -12.84
N LYS A 283 -13.26 12.28 -12.62
CA LYS A 283 -14.50 12.42 -11.85
C LYS A 283 -14.26 12.12 -10.37
N MET A 284 -14.42 13.14 -9.54
CA MET A 284 -14.26 13.03 -8.10
C MET A 284 -15.58 12.71 -7.39
N PRO A 285 -15.56 11.98 -6.26
CA PRO A 285 -16.76 11.70 -5.50
C PRO A 285 -17.23 12.91 -4.68
N LYS A 286 -18.52 12.93 -4.33
CA LYS A 286 -19.00 13.78 -3.24
C LYS A 286 -18.57 13.15 -1.91
N THR A 287 -17.62 13.78 -1.21
CA THR A 287 -16.99 13.22 0.00
C THR A 287 -16.45 14.28 0.94
N ASP A 288 -16.52 13.98 2.23
CA ASP A 288 -15.82 14.71 3.31
C ASP A 288 -14.51 14.01 3.74
N CYS A 289 -14.16 12.91 3.09
CA CYS A 289 -13.00 12.10 3.49
C CYS A 289 -11.70 12.54 2.80
N LEU A 290 -11.77 13.13 1.59
CA LEU A 290 -10.56 13.52 0.85
C LEU A 290 -9.80 14.62 1.59
N LYS A 291 -8.53 14.34 1.85
CA LYS A 291 -7.60 15.26 2.52
C LYS A 291 -6.48 15.72 1.61
N GLU A 292 -5.99 14.84 0.76
CA GLU A 292 -4.81 15.08 -0.06
C GLU A 292 -5.07 14.71 -1.52
N PHE A 293 -4.72 15.61 -2.40
CA PHE A 293 -4.83 15.44 -3.84
C PHE A 293 -3.53 15.86 -4.53
N TYR A 294 -2.96 14.96 -5.33
CA TYR A 294 -1.75 15.22 -6.11
C TYR A 294 -1.97 14.83 -7.57
N MET A 295 -1.60 15.69 -8.47
CA MET A 295 -1.70 15.47 -9.90
C MET A 295 -0.47 16.03 -10.62
N ASN A 296 0.27 15.16 -11.32
CA ASN A 296 1.49 15.52 -12.00
C ASN A 296 1.41 15.10 -13.47
N TRP A 297 1.86 15.98 -14.37
CA TRP A 297 1.96 15.70 -15.81
C TRP A 297 0.63 15.20 -16.41
N SER A 298 -0.47 15.87 -16.09
CA SER A 298 -1.82 15.60 -16.60
C SER A 298 -2.20 16.60 -17.71
N ARG A 299 -3.26 16.28 -18.47
CA ARG A 299 -3.87 17.19 -19.47
C ARG A 299 -5.13 17.89 -18.96
N ILE A 300 -5.53 17.60 -17.73
CA ILE A 300 -6.71 18.21 -17.11
C ILE A 300 -6.47 19.72 -16.98
N ASN A 301 -7.38 20.50 -17.53
CA ASN A 301 -7.42 21.97 -17.40
C ASN A 301 -8.50 22.44 -16.41
N GLU A 302 -9.46 21.57 -16.08
CA GLU A 302 -10.51 21.85 -15.11
C GLU A 302 -10.64 20.68 -14.14
N LEU A 303 -10.51 20.94 -12.84
CA LEU A 303 -10.61 19.96 -11.77
C LEU A 303 -11.69 20.40 -10.79
N ASP A 304 -12.78 19.63 -10.70
CA ASP A 304 -13.85 19.92 -9.75
C ASP A 304 -13.64 19.19 -8.42
N LEU A 305 -13.21 19.92 -7.40
CA LEU A 305 -13.11 19.49 -6.00
C LEU A 305 -14.20 20.13 -5.11
N SER A 306 -15.20 20.77 -5.70
CA SER A 306 -16.27 21.49 -4.97
C SER A 306 -17.03 20.60 -3.98
N ASN A 307 -17.13 19.31 -4.30
CA ASN A 307 -17.79 18.31 -3.47
C ASN A 307 -16.85 17.60 -2.48
N CYS A 308 -15.56 17.98 -2.42
CA CYS A 308 -14.54 17.43 -1.51
C CYS A 308 -14.35 18.40 -0.33
N THR A 309 -15.27 18.34 0.65
CA THR A 309 -15.42 19.39 1.66
C THR A 309 -14.25 19.52 2.65
N ASN A 310 -13.46 18.48 2.89
CA ASN A 310 -12.38 18.44 3.88
C ASN A 310 -10.96 18.38 3.27
N ILE A 311 -10.80 18.76 2.01
CA ILE A 311 -9.48 18.79 1.37
C ILE A 311 -8.58 19.80 2.07
N GLN A 312 -7.32 19.40 2.31
CA GLN A 312 -6.33 20.17 3.05
C GLN A 312 -5.06 20.42 2.24
N LYS A 313 -4.71 19.48 1.36
CA LYS A 313 -3.48 19.53 0.59
C LYS A 313 -3.74 19.27 -0.89
N ILE A 314 -3.19 20.14 -1.74
CA ILE A 314 -3.29 20.06 -3.19
C ILE A 314 -1.87 20.23 -3.75
N GLY A 315 -1.37 19.24 -4.50
CA GLY A 315 -0.11 19.30 -5.22
C GLY A 315 -0.35 19.18 -6.72
N ILE A 316 0.14 20.14 -7.50
CA ILE A 316 0.03 20.17 -8.95
C ILE A 316 1.41 20.39 -9.57
N ILE A 317 1.81 19.50 -10.48
CA ILE A 317 3.11 19.61 -11.13
C ILE A 317 2.97 19.41 -12.64
N GLY A 318 3.62 20.30 -13.41
CA GLY A 318 3.89 20.09 -14.83
C GLY A 318 2.66 19.73 -15.67
N CYS A 319 1.47 20.25 -15.35
CA CYS A 319 0.28 19.95 -16.14
C CYS A 319 0.33 20.65 -17.51
N ASN A 320 -0.15 19.95 -18.53
CA ASN A 320 -0.33 20.50 -19.87
C ASN A 320 -1.82 20.39 -20.25
N PRO A 321 -2.55 21.48 -20.38
CA PRO A 321 -2.12 22.84 -20.61
C PRO A 321 -1.47 23.53 -19.40
N GLN A 322 -0.78 24.63 -19.66
CA GLN A 322 -0.02 25.41 -18.66
C GLN A 322 -0.90 26.05 -17.56
N SER A 323 -2.21 25.88 -17.62
CA SER A 323 -3.13 26.40 -16.61
C SER A 323 -4.13 25.33 -16.19
N VAL A 324 -4.34 25.21 -14.89
CA VAL A 324 -5.36 24.34 -14.29
C VAL A 324 -6.32 25.18 -13.46
N THR A 325 -7.61 25.06 -13.76
CA THR A 325 -8.66 25.67 -12.93
C THR A 325 -9.19 24.64 -11.94
N ILE A 326 -9.13 24.98 -10.65
CA ILE A 326 -9.61 24.12 -9.57
C ILE A 326 -10.84 24.72 -8.92
N SER A 327 -11.98 24.05 -9.04
CA SER A 327 -13.23 24.46 -8.42
C SER A 327 -13.32 23.95 -6.99
N LEU A 328 -13.47 24.87 -6.01
CA LEU A 328 -13.47 24.61 -4.58
C LEU A 328 -14.88 24.70 -3.93
N GLY A 329 -15.90 25.05 -4.71
CA GLY A 329 -17.28 25.16 -4.21
C GLY A 329 -17.46 26.28 -3.18
N ASN A 330 -18.10 25.96 -2.04
CA ASN A 330 -18.48 26.95 -1.01
C ASN A 330 -17.43 27.13 0.09
N LYS A 331 -16.15 26.83 -0.16
CA LYS A 331 -15.11 27.02 0.85
C LYS A 331 -14.94 28.47 1.24
N THR A 332 -14.71 28.72 2.52
CA THR A 332 -14.44 30.04 3.08
C THR A 332 -13.01 30.50 2.72
N ASP A 333 -12.76 31.83 2.75
CA ASP A 333 -11.41 32.37 2.53
C ASP A 333 -10.42 31.80 3.55
N LYS A 334 -10.84 31.64 4.80
CA LYS A 334 -10.02 31.03 5.84
C LYS A 334 -9.61 29.60 5.47
N GLU A 335 -10.53 28.75 5.01
CA GLU A 335 -10.22 27.39 4.59
C GLU A 335 -9.28 27.38 3.38
N ILE A 336 -9.47 28.29 2.44
CA ILE A 336 -8.62 28.41 1.26
C ILE A 336 -7.22 28.90 1.64
N SER A 337 -7.08 29.84 2.58
CA SER A 337 -5.78 30.35 3.05
C SER A 337 -4.99 29.31 3.85
N GLU A 338 -5.67 28.31 4.41
CA GLU A 338 -5.07 27.21 5.19
C GLU A 338 -4.61 26.03 4.29
N PHE A 339 -4.92 26.04 2.98
CA PHE A 339 -4.47 24.97 2.10
C PHE A 339 -2.95 24.92 1.96
N ASP A 340 -2.41 23.74 2.05
CA ASP A 340 -1.03 23.47 1.66
C ASP A 340 -1.02 23.17 0.15
N ILE A 341 -0.59 24.16 -0.65
CA ILE A 341 -0.58 24.07 -2.10
C ILE A 341 0.87 24.07 -2.55
N ASP A 342 1.28 22.92 -3.10
CA ASP A 342 2.57 22.75 -3.72
C ASP A 342 2.40 22.79 -5.25
N VAL A 343 2.94 23.79 -5.91
CA VAL A 343 3.05 23.85 -7.36
C VAL A 343 4.52 23.75 -7.72
N TYR A 344 4.87 22.69 -8.42
CA TYR A 344 6.23 22.46 -8.87
C TYR A 344 6.31 22.73 -10.38
N SER A 345 7.27 23.53 -10.79
CA SER A 345 7.60 23.76 -12.18
C SER A 345 8.94 23.12 -12.48
N ALA A 346 8.96 22.17 -13.43
CA ALA A 346 10.23 21.62 -13.89
C ALA A 346 10.88 22.46 -14.99
N ASP A 347 10.11 23.01 -15.95
CA ASP A 347 10.58 23.87 -17.05
C ASP A 347 9.43 24.70 -17.68
N VAL A 348 8.20 24.57 -17.17
CA VAL A 348 7.02 25.25 -17.71
C VAL A 348 6.24 25.84 -16.53
N GLU A 349 6.02 27.13 -16.54
CA GLU A 349 5.17 27.80 -15.55
C GLU A 349 3.73 27.26 -15.66
N THR A 350 3.34 26.38 -14.74
CA THR A 350 1.95 25.97 -14.59
C THR A 350 1.24 27.00 -13.73
N SER A 351 0.29 27.71 -14.29
CA SER A 351 -0.58 28.58 -13.51
C SER A 351 -1.75 27.78 -12.93
N VAL A 352 -2.01 27.94 -11.64
CA VAL A 352 -3.16 27.31 -10.98
C VAL A 352 -4.15 28.40 -10.59
N ARG A 353 -5.37 28.31 -11.11
CA ARG A 353 -6.47 29.21 -10.79
C ARG A 353 -7.47 28.48 -9.88
N PHE A 354 -7.73 29.07 -8.72
CA PHE A 354 -8.78 28.61 -7.83
C PHE A 354 -10.08 29.36 -8.07
N VAL A 355 -11.19 28.62 -8.13
CA VAL A 355 -12.54 29.18 -8.31
C VAL A 355 -13.42 28.66 -7.17
N ALA A 356 -14.06 29.57 -6.47
CA ALA A 356 -15.12 29.26 -5.51
C ALA A 356 -16.46 29.80 -6.04
N ASN A 357 -17.58 29.39 -5.43
CA ASN A 357 -18.92 29.90 -5.78
C ASN A 357 -19.14 31.38 -5.37
N ARG A 358 -18.10 32.06 -4.97
CA ARG A 358 -18.00 33.47 -4.58
C ARG A 358 -16.64 34.02 -4.97
N GLU A 359 -16.49 35.33 -4.91
CA GLU A 359 -15.18 35.97 -5.09
C GLU A 359 -14.21 35.52 -3.98
N ILE A 360 -13.01 35.10 -4.37
CA ILE A 360 -11.94 34.72 -3.45
C ILE A 360 -11.14 35.97 -3.12
N SER A 361 -11.20 36.43 -1.86
CA SER A 361 -10.45 37.58 -1.38
C SER A 361 -9.02 37.24 -0.93
N GLU A 362 -8.77 36.02 -0.57
CA GLU A 362 -7.44 35.53 -0.14
C GLU A 362 -6.97 34.38 -1.04
N VAL A 363 -5.86 34.58 -1.73
CA VAL A 363 -5.23 33.54 -2.55
C VAL A 363 -4.46 32.61 -1.62
N PRO A 364 -4.57 31.29 -1.78
CA PRO A 364 -3.78 30.33 -1.01
C PRO A 364 -2.28 30.63 -1.13
N LYS A 365 -1.53 30.38 -0.05
CA LYS A 365 -0.07 30.44 -0.10
C LYS A 365 0.44 29.32 -0.98
N VAL A 366 0.76 29.63 -2.22
CA VAL A 366 1.36 28.69 -3.16
C VAL A 366 2.85 28.62 -2.87
N ARG A 367 3.35 27.46 -2.51
CA ARG A 367 4.78 27.20 -2.46
C ARG A 367 5.25 26.73 -3.83
N TYR A 368 6.18 27.47 -4.42
CA TYR A 368 6.90 27.03 -5.62
C TYR A 368 8.22 26.41 -5.15
N GLU A 369 8.30 25.09 -5.16
CA GLU A 369 9.54 24.38 -4.88
C GLU A 369 10.08 23.77 -6.18
N TYR A 370 11.35 24.03 -6.46
CA TYR A 370 12.08 23.32 -7.51
C TYR A 370 12.51 21.96 -6.95
N GLY A 371 11.77 20.93 -7.23
CA GLY A 371 12.11 19.59 -6.76
C GLY A 371 11.18 18.53 -7.29
N TYR A 372 11.73 17.38 -7.62
CA TYR A 372 10.97 16.16 -7.84
C TYR A 372 10.25 15.82 -6.54
N LEU A 373 8.92 15.78 -6.56
CA LEU A 373 8.20 14.93 -5.61
C LEU A 373 8.67 13.51 -5.91
N GLY A 374 9.54 13.00 -5.04
CA GLY A 374 10.32 11.82 -5.30
C GLY A 374 9.45 10.69 -5.83
N TYR A 375 9.97 9.97 -6.79
CA TYR A 375 9.54 8.63 -7.11
C TYR A 375 9.12 7.97 -5.81
N ILE A 376 7.87 7.56 -5.70
CA ILE A 376 7.45 6.70 -4.60
C ILE A 376 8.07 5.34 -4.93
N ASP A 377 9.38 5.27 -4.67
CA ASP A 377 10.15 4.04 -4.81
C ASP A 377 9.72 3.11 -3.68
N GLY A 378 9.30 1.92 -4.02
CA GLY A 378 9.02 0.91 -3.02
C GLY A 378 7.61 0.33 -2.97
N GLY A 379 6.90 0.21 -4.09
CA GLY A 379 5.65 -0.52 -4.27
C GLY A 379 4.96 -1.07 -3.01
N LEU A 380 5.36 -2.24 -2.54
CA LEU A 380 4.82 -2.87 -1.33
C LEU A 380 5.19 -2.13 -0.02
N ASP A 381 6.40 -1.58 0.08
CA ASP A 381 6.85 -0.90 1.30
C ASP A 381 6.12 0.44 1.47
N PHE A 382 5.80 1.11 0.36
CA PHE A 382 4.91 2.27 0.37
C PHE A 382 3.52 1.90 0.90
N LEU A 383 2.89 0.85 0.35
CA LEU A 383 1.59 0.37 0.81
C LEU A 383 1.62 -0.08 2.29
N ARG A 384 2.72 -0.67 2.75
CA ARG A 384 2.90 -1.08 4.16
C ARG A 384 2.92 0.09 5.14
N ASN A 385 3.38 1.26 4.71
CA ASN A 385 3.40 2.45 5.56
C ASN A 385 2.00 3.07 5.77
N PHE A 386 1.02 2.71 4.92
CA PHE A 386 -0.37 3.17 5.03
C PHE A 386 -1.32 2.13 5.65
N ILE A 387 -0.85 0.89 5.89
CA ILE A 387 -1.62 -0.22 6.45
C ILE A 387 -1.14 -0.57 7.86
#